data_55d83b6a7a58ab5ee1b63c2b94dc78a6
#
_entry.id   55d83b6a7a58ab5ee1b63c2b94dc78a6
#
_cell.length_a   1.000
_cell.length_b   1.000
_cell.length_c   1.000
_cell.angle_alpha   90.00
_cell.angle_beta   90.00
_cell.angle_gamma   90.00
#
_symmetry.space_group_name_H-M   'P 1'
#
loop_
_entity.id
_entity.type
_entity.pdbx_description
1 polymer ?
#
loop_
_entity_poly.entity_id
_entity_poly.type
_entity_poly.pdbx_seq_one_letter_code
_entity_poly.pdbx_strand_id
1 'polypeptide(L)'
;MANTKEVRKQIASIKSTQKITSAMEMVAASKMKKTQDTMLEGRPYSLKIKDVIAHVALANSEYPHPFYEERTPKKACFIVVSSDKGLCGGLNINLFKQVIAKSAELNNKEIDSCFALVGSKASAFFKSVGGNVIAVAEKLGDKPNPDDLIGLTKVVLDMHKNGDIDQAYLCSNTFVNTMTQQPNVDQLIPLAPEEQTESNPTQWDYIYEPEAKELLDGLLTRYIESLVYQAVIENNACEQAAKMIAMKNATDNAGDLIKELELLYNNVRQAAITQELSEIVGGASAV
;
A
#
# COMPACT_ATOMS: atom_id res chain seq x y z
N MET A 1 -19.76 -3.81 -41.19
CA MET A 1 -18.40 -3.27 -41.44
C MET A 1 -18.15 -2.12 -40.49
N ALA A 2 -16.97 -2.00 -39.89
CA ALA A 2 -16.64 -0.87 -39.04
C ALA A 2 -16.68 0.41 -39.88
N ASN A 3 -17.41 1.43 -39.39
CA ASN A 3 -17.55 2.70 -40.11
C ASN A 3 -16.25 3.53 -39.88
N THR A 4 -15.66 4.07 -40.95
CA THR A 4 -14.45 4.93 -40.91
C THR A 4 -14.56 6.05 -39.86
N LYS A 5 -15.76 6.61 -39.69
CA LYS A 5 -16.05 7.64 -38.69
C LYS A 5 -15.93 7.13 -37.26
N GLU A 6 -16.31 5.88 -37.00
CA GLU A 6 -16.22 5.24 -35.67
C GLU A 6 -14.77 4.94 -35.29
N VAL A 7 -13.99 4.36 -36.20
CA VAL A 7 -12.55 4.09 -35.98
C VAL A 7 -11.80 5.40 -35.72
N ARG A 8 -12.08 6.46 -36.45
CA ARG A 8 -11.48 7.78 -36.23
C ARG A 8 -11.83 8.35 -34.84
N LYS A 9 -13.07 8.13 -34.36
CA LYS A 9 -13.48 8.54 -33.01
C LYS A 9 -12.74 7.76 -31.93
N GLN A 10 -12.54 6.44 -32.13
CA GLN A 10 -11.77 5.60 -31.23
C GLN A 10 -10.30 6.05 -31.15
N ILE A 11 -9.65 6.32 -32.28
CA ILE A 11 -8.28 6.87 -32.31
C ILE A 11 -8.19 8.18 -31.51
N ALA A 12 -9.13 9.09 -31.70
CA ALA A 12 -9.14 10.36 -30.98
C ALA A 12 -9.30 10.15 -29.44
N SER A 13 -10.16 9.22 -29.03
CA SER A 13 -10.37 8.89 -27.61
C SER A 13 -9.10 8.30 -27.01
N ILE A 14 -8.45 7.32 -27.68
CA ILE A 14 -7.23 6.70 -27.16
C ILE A 14 -6.06 7.69 -27.12
N LYS A 15 -5.93 8.58 -28.14
CA LYS A 15 -4.94 9.68 -28.12
C LYS A 15 -5.14 10.62 -26.92
N SER A 16 -6.39 10.88 -26.52
CA SER A 16 -6.67 11.65 -25.31
C SER A 16 -6.27 10.90 -24.05
N THR A 17 -6.63 9.61 -23.96
CA THR A 17 -6.22 8.74 -22.83
C THR A 17 -4.71 8.66 -22.68
N GLN A 18 -3.97 8.50 -23.79
CA GLN A 18 -2.51 8.46 -23.83
C GLN A 18 -1.89 9.75 -23.24
N LYS A 19 -2.45 10.92 -23.57
CA LYS A 19 -1.99 12.19 -23.02
C LYS A 19 -2.22 12.27 -21.50
N ILE A 20 -3.36 11.77 -21.03
CA ILE A 20 -3.70 11.75 -19.61
C ILE A 20 -2.75 10.81 -18.85
N THR A 21 -2.53 9.58 -19.34
CA THR A 21 -1.64 8.61 -18.69
C THR A 21 -0.21 9.10 -18.66
N SER A 22 0.28 9.72 -19.73
CA SER A 22 1.62 10.33 -19.76
C SER A 22 1.76 11.49 -18.77
N ALA A 23 0.75 12.34 -18.63
CA ALA A 23 0.74 13.41 -17.62
C ALA A 23 0.73 12.82 -16.19
N MET A 24 -0.05 11.77 -15.96
CA MET A 24 -0.11 11.08 -14.66
C MET A 24 1.21 10.39 -14.30
N GLU A 25 1.92 9.83 -15.27
CA GLU A 25 3.26 9.28 -15.10
C GLU A 25 4.23 10.36 -14.58
N MET A 26 4.27 11.53 -15.22
CA MET A 26 5.13 12.64 -14.82
C MET A 26 4.80 13.17 -13.41
N VAL A 27 3.51 13.27 -13.08
CA VAL A 27 3.08 13.67 -11.73
C VAL A 27 3.49 12.64 -10.68
N ALA A 28 3.31 11.33 -10.97
CA ALA A 28 3.72 10.26 -10.07
C ALA A 28 5.25 10.24 -9.87
N ALA A 29 6.04 10.44 -10.92
CA ALA A 29 7.49 10.54 -10.84
C ALA A 29 7.96 11.71 -9.94
N SER A 30 7.33 12.87 -10.08
CA SER A 30 7.63 14.03 -9.24
C SER A 30 7.28 13.80 -7.76
N LYS A 31 6.11 13.18 -7.50
CA LYS A 31 5.68 12.85 -6.14
C LYS A 31 6.52 11.75 -5.50
N MET A 32 6.97 10.75 -6.28
CA MET A 32 7.81 9.66 -5.81
C MET A 32 9.08 10.17 -5.14
N LYS A 33 9.79 11.12 -5.76
CA LYS A 33 11.00 11.69 -5.17
C LYS A 33 10.72 12.31 -3.80
N LYS A 34 9.65 13.09 -3.70
CA LYS A 34 9.24 13.75 -2.45
C LYS A 34 8.86 12.75 -1.35
N THR A 35 8.13 11.67 -1.71
CA THR A 35 7.75 10.64 -0.74
C THR A 35 8.95 9.81 -0.29
N GLN A 36 9.93 9.56 -1.18
CA GLN A 36 11.19 8.91 -0.81
C GLN A 36 12.00 9.76 0.18
N ASP A 37 12.12 11.07 -0.06
CA ASP A 37 12.82 11.98 0.86
C ASP A 37 12.16 11.94 2.25
N THR A 38 10.82 12.02 2.30
CA THR A 38 10.07 11.92 3.57
C THR A 38 10.26 10.55 4.26
N MET A 39 10.30 9.45 3.50
CA MET A 39 10.55 8.10 4.04
C MET A 39 11.95 8.01 4.69
N LEU A 40 12.96 8.60 4.04
CA LEU A 40 14.34 8.60 4.57
C LEU A 40 14.48 9.46 5.82
N GLU A 41 13.76 10.59 5.92
CA GLU A 41 13.73 11.44 7.10
C GLU A 41 13.16 10.74 8.35
N GLY A 42 12.20 9.81 8.17
CA GLY A 42 11.57 9.08 9.28
C GLY A 42 12.42 7.93 9.85
N ARG A 43 13.30 7.32 9.04
CA ARG A 43 14.11 6.15 9.44
C ARG A 43 14.97 6.35 10.69
N PRO A 44 15.70 7.48 10.87
CA PRO A 44 16.55 7.68 12.04
C PRO A 44 15.77 7.65 13.36
N TYR A 45 14.54 8.15 13.38
CA TYR A 45 13.71 8.15 14.56
C TYR A 45 13.31 6.72 14.98
N SER A 46 12.84 5.90 14.03
CA SER A 46 12.45 4.52 14.30
C SER A 46 13.61 3.67 14.81
N LEU A 47 14.82 3.88 14.29
CA LEU A 47 16.01 3.20 14.76
C LEU A 47 16.41 3.63 16.18
N LYS A 48 16.38 4.94 16.45
CA LYS A 48 16.77 5.46 17.77
C LYS A 48 15.79 5.09 18.87
N ILE A 49 14.49 5.12 18.62
CA ILE A 49 13.49 4.69 19.62
C ILE A 49 13.64 3.20 19.92
N LYS A 50 13.99 2.39 18.91
CA LYS A 50 14.29 0.98 19.05
C LYS A 50 15.49 0.75 19.97
N ASP A 51 16.61 1.45 19.74
CA ASP A 51 17.80 1.40 20.59
C ASP A 51 17.46 1.75 22.07
N VAL A 52 16.65 2.82 22.27
CA VAL A 52 16.25 3.22 23.62
C VAL A 52 15.38 2.16 24.32
N ILE A 53 14.42 1.58 23.60
CA ILE A 53 13.57 0.50 24.14
C ILE A 53 14.41 -0.72 24.55
N ALA A 54 15.37 -1.13 23.70
CA ALA A 54 16.26 -2.24 24.01
C ALA A 54 17.05 -2.00 25.32
N HIS A 55 17.56 -0.77 25.51
CA HIS A 55 18.27 -0.40 26.76
C HIS A 55 17.34 -0.41 27.99
N VAL A 56 16.13 0.16 27.87
CA VAL A 56 15.16 0.22 28.98
C VAL A 56 14.65 -1.18 29.34
N ALA A 57 14.42 -2.04 28.36
CA ALA A 57 14.01 -3.43 28.58
C ALA A 57 15.10 -4.26 29.28
N LEU A 58 16.39 -4.06 28.91
CA LEU A 58 17.52 -4.72 29.58
C LEU A 58 17.68 -4.28 31.03
N ALA A 59 17.47 -3.00 31.33
CA ALA A 59 17.57 -2.45 32.69
C ALA A 59 16.44 -2.98 33.61
N ASN A 60 15.30 -3.41 33.07
CA ASN A 60 14.13 -3.87 33.79
C ASN A 60 13.69 -5.28 33.40
N SER A 61 14.61 -6.22 33.41
CA SER A 61 14.37 -7.63 33.05
C SER A 61 13.33 -8.35 33.93
N GLU A 62 12.97 -7.77 35.07
CA GLU A 62 11.98 -8.33 36.01
C GLU A 62 10.52 -7.98 35.64
N TYR A 63 10.28 -7.01 34.74
CA TYR A 63 8.93 -6.61 34.34
C TYR A 63 8.58 -7.11 32.93
N PRO A 64 7.79 -8.20 32.84
CA PRO A 64 7.27 -8.65 31.56
C PRO A 64 6.19 -7.67 31.06
N HIS A 65 6.54 -6.82 30.09
CA HIS A 65 5.56 -5.93 29.49
C HIS A 65 4.56 -6.73 28.63
N PRO A 66 3.24 -6.44 28.68
CA PRO A 66 2.19 -7.18 27.94
C PRO A 66 2.46 -7.33 26.42
N PHE A 67 3.20 -6.40 25.81
CA PHE A 67 3.53 -6.46 24.37
C PHE A 67 4.62 -7.47 24.01
N TYR A 68 5.32 -8.06 24.99
CA TYR A 68 6.27 -9.17 24.79
C TYR A 68 5.69 -10.52 25.19
N GLU A 69 4.50 -10.51 25.83
CA GLU A 69 3.88 -11.73 26.34
C GLU A 69 3.33 -12.58 25.19
N GLU A 70 3.87 -13.79 25.05
CA GLU A 70 3.31 -14.80 24.14
C GLU A 70 2.08 -15.45 24.78
N ARG A 71 0.89 -15.11 24.28
CA ARG A 71 -0.36 -15.71 24.66
C ARG A 71 -0.76 -16.81 23.69
N THR A 72 -1.55 -17.78 24.13
CA THR A 72 -2.19 -18.73 23.22
C THR A 72 -3.16 -17.95 22.31
N PRO A 73 -2.87 -17.83 20.99
CA PRO A 73 -3.62 -16.94 20.13
C PRO A 73 -5.02 -17.47 19.87
N LYS A 74 -6.04 -16.67 20.18
CA LYS A 74 -7.45 -16.91 19.84
C LYS A 74 -7.95 -15.89 18.82
N LYS A 75 -7.41 -14.70 18.83
CA LYS A 75 -7.81 -13.61 17.94
C LYS A 75 -6.61 -12.79 17.48
N ALA A 76 -6.52 -12.58 16.17
CA ALA A 76 -5.46 -11.81 15.53
C ALA A 76 -6.03 -10.55 14.85
N CYS A 77 -5.34 -9.41 14.97
CA CYS A 77 -5.70 -8.17 14.30
C CYS A 77 -4.70 -7.86 13.17
N PHE A 78 -5.21 -7.50 12.00
CA PHE A 78 -4.42 -7.08 10.87
C PHE A 78 -4.56 -5.57 10.66
N ILE A 79 -3.48 -4.82 10.84
CA ILE A 79 -3.39 -3.41 10.44
C ILE A 79 -2.98 -3.39 8.98
N VAL A 80 -3.93 -3.12 8.07
CA VAL A 80 -3.67 -3.19 6.62
C VAL A 80 -3.51 -1.80 6.05
N VAL A 81 -2.33 -1.51 5.53
CA VAL A 81 -1.98 -0.22 4.92
C VAL A 81 -2.14 -0.29 3.41
N SER A 82 -3.04 0.50 2.86
CA SER A 82 -3.31 0.61 1.42
C SER A 82 -3.33 2.04 0.95
N SER A 83 -3.45 2.24 -0.36
CA SER A 83 -3.63 3.57 -0.93
C SER A 83 -5.08 4.06 -0.84
N ASP A 84 -5.27 5.38 -0.83
CA ASP A 84 -6.60 5.99 -1.00
C ASP A 84 -7.07 5.96 -2.45
N LYS A 85 -6.14 6.11 -3.40
CA LYS A 85 -6.43 6.17 -4.83
C LYS A 85 -5.94 4.91 -5.55
N GLY A 86 -6.59 4.57 -6.66
CA GLY A 86 -6.17 3.46 -7.51
C GLY A 86 -5.12 3.86 -8.57
N LEU A 87 -5.06 3.09 -9.63
CA LEU A 87 -4.15 3.25 -10.77
C LEU A 87 -2.67 3.00 -10.41
N CYS A 88 -2.42 2.22 -9.37
CA CYS A 88 -1.10 1.78 -8.91
C CYS A 88 -0.82 0.30 -9.26
N GLY A 89 -1.35 -0.18 -10.37
CA GLY A 89 -1.17 -1.56 -10.81
C GLY A 89 -1.67 -2.59 -9.80
N GLY A 90 -0.87 -3.60 -9.52
CA GLY A 90 -1.20 -4.69 -8.60
C GLY A 90 -0.88 -4.43 -7.12
N LEU A 91 -0.37 -3.26 -6.75
CA LEU A 91 0.15 -2.97 -5.41
C LEU A 91 -0.80 -3.42 -4.29
N ASN A 92 -2.02 -2.87 -4.26
CA ASN A 92 -2.99 -3.18 -3.21
C ASN A 92 -3.50 -4.63 -3.30
N ILE A 93 -3.75 -5.13 -4.50
CA ILE A 93 -4.29 -6.48 -4.70
C ILE A 93 -3.29 -7.54 -4.23
N ASN A 94 -1.99 -7.35 -4.49
CA ASN A 94 -0.96 -8.28 -4.05
C ASN A 94 -0.85 -8.32 -2.52
N LEU A 95 -0.93 -7.16 -1.86
CA LEU A 95 -0.99 -7.08 -0.40
C LEU A 95 -2.23 -7.78 0.16
N PHE A 96 -3.41 -7.49 -0.39
CA PHE A 96 -4.66 -8.09 0.08
C PHE A 96 -4.67 -9.61 -0.07
N LYS A 97 -4.09 -10.15 -1.15
CA LYS A 97 -3.94 -11.61 -1.32
C LYS A 97 -3.09 -12.22 -0.20
N GLN A 98 -1.99 -11.59 0.20
CA GLN A 98 -1.16 -12.08 1.31
C GLN A 98 -1.89 -12.00 2.65
N VAL A 99 -2.60 -10.91 2.91
CA VAL A 99 -3.39 -10.74 4.14
C VAL A 99 -4.48 -11.81 4.23
N ILE A 100 -5.22 -12.06 3.14
CA ILE A 100 -6.25 -13.10 3.11
C ILE A 100 -5.64 -14.49 3.29
N ALA A 101 -4.53 -14.79 2.64
CA ALA A 101 -3.83 -16.07 2.79
C ALA A 101 -3.40 -16.29 4.24
N LYS A 102 -2.83 -15.26 4.89
CA LYS A 102 -2.45 -15.31 6.30
C LYS A 102 -3.64 -15.44 7.24
N SER A 103 -4.72 -14.68 7.00
CA SER A 103 -5.97 -14.80 7.75
C SER A 103 -6.58 -16.21 7.61
N ALA A 104 -6.58 -16.79 6.42
CA ALA A 104 -7.07 -18.16 6.20
C ALA A 104 -6.20 -19.21 6.92
N GLU A 105 -4.86 -19.03 6.93
CA GLU A 105 -3.95 -19.87 7.73
C GLU A 105 -4.29 -19.83 9.23
N LEU A 106 -4.55 -18.63 9.77
CA LEU A 106 -4.93 -18.46 11.16
C LEU A 106 -6.32 -19.03 11.48
N ASN A 107 -7.29 -18.83 10.60
CA ASN A 107 -8.62 -19.39 10.76
C ASN A 107 -8.59 -20.93 10.77
N ASN A 108 -7.71 -21.57 10.00
CA ASN A 108 -7.51 -23.03 10.06
C ASN A 108 -6.96 -23.50 11.41
N LYS A 109 -6.36 -22.59 12.19
CA LYS A 109 -5.87 -22.82 13.56
C LYS A 109 -6.89 -22.36 14.62
N GLU A 110 -8.14 -22.09 14.22
CA GLU A 110 -9.22 -21.59 15.09
C GLU A 110 -8.92 -20.20 15.69
N ILE A 111 -8.14 -19.37 14.99
CA ILE A 111 -7.82 -18.02 15.39
C ILE A 111 -8.65 -17.05 14.56
N ASP A 112 -9.54 -16.32 15.20
CA ASP A 112 -10.39 -15.30 14.57
C ASP A 112 -9.57 -14.10 14.08
N SER A 113 -9.99 -13.53 12.94
CA SER A 113 -9.32 -12.37 12.35
C SER A 113 -10.17 -11.10 12.45
N CYS A 114 -9.55 -9.98 12.84
CA CYS A 114 -10.14 -8.65 12.72
C CYS A 114 -9.19 -7.69 11.99
N PHE A 115 -9.74 -6.59 11.47
CA PHE A 115 -9.01 -5.71 10.55
C PHE A 115 -9.10 -4.26 11.00
N ALA A 116 -7.95 -3.61 11.11
CA ALA A 116 -7.80 -2.16 11.23
C ALA A 116 -7.26 -1.65 9.89
N LEU A 117 -7.99 -0.77 9.22
CA LEU A 117 -7.76 -0.47 7.81
C LEU A 117 -7.27 0.97 7.61
N VAL A 118 -6.16 1.12 6.91
CA VAL A 118 -5.62 2.40 6.48
C VAL A 118 -5.75 2.52 4.97
N GLY A 119 -6.41 3.58 4.51
CA GLY A 119 -6.66 3.87 3.11
C GLY A 119 -8.00 3.33 2.58
N SER A 120 -8.58 4.08 1.66
CA SER A 120 -9.94 3.80 1.13
C SER A 120 -10.01 2.51 0.32
N LYS A 121 -8.88 2.04 -0.25
CA LYS A 121 -8.88 0.78 -1.03
C LYS A 121 -9.00 -0.45 -0.14
N ALA A 122 -8.32 -0.47 1.02
CA ALA A 122 -8.50 -1.54 2.00
C ALA A 122 -9.92 -1.52 2.57
N SER A 123 -10.42 -0.34 2.94
CA SER A 123 -11.78 -0.19 3.48
C SER A 123 -12.85 -0.74 2.52
N ALA A 124 -12.80 -0.36 1.25
CA ALA A 124 -13.74 -0.84 0.26
C ALA A 124 -13.65 -2.37 0.07
N PHE A 125 -12.44 -2.91 0.00
CA PHE A 125 -12.21 -4.33 -0.25
C PHE A 125 -12.66 -5.20 0.94
N PHE A 126 -12.16 -4.93 2.15
CA PHE A 126 -12.46 -5.77 3.31
C PHE A 126 -13.91 -5.67 3.76
N LYS A 127 -14.56 -4.50 3.59
CA LYS A 127 -16.02 -4.39 3.80
C LYS A 127 -16.82 -5.23 2.79
N SER A 128 -16.38 -5.30 1.52
CA SER A 128 -17.08 -6.10 0.51
C SER A 128 -16.95 -7.61 0.73
N VAL A 129 -15.86 -8.06 1.32
CA VAL A 129 -15.61 -9.48 1.65
C VAL A 129 -16.23 -9.89 2.98
N GLY A 130 -16.82 -8.94 3.73
CA GLY A 130 -17.43 -9.22 5.03
C GLY A 130 -16.42 -9.38 6.18
N GLY A 131 -15.23 -8.78 6.06
CA GLY A 131 -14.23 -8.77 7.12
C GLY A 131 -14.70 -8.03 8.38
N ASN A 132 -14.34 -8.53 9.56
CA ASN A 132 -14.59 -7.87 10.83
C ASN A 132 -13.70 -6.63 10.99
N VAL A 133 -14.21 -5.47 10.58
CA VAL A 133 -13.47 -4.19 10.57
C VAL A 133 -13.72 -3.45 11.88
N ILE A 134 -12.65 -3.22 12.66
CA ILE A 134 -12.69 -2.58 13.97
C ILE A 134 -12.36 -1.07 13.95
N ALA A 135 -11.50 -0.66 13.03
CA ALA A 135 -11.08 0.74 12.87
C ALA A 135 -10.75 1.05 11.40
N VAL A 136 -10.96 2.31 11.00
CA VAL A 136 -10.68 2.77 9.63
C VAL A 136 -10.09 4.17 9.67
N ALA A 137 -8.98 4.38 8.95
CA ALA A 137 -8.40 5.70 8.69
C ALA A 137 -8.31 5.90 7.17
N GLU A 138 -9.02 6.89 6.65
CA GLU A 138 -9.09 7.18 5.21
C GLU A 138 -8.73 8.63 4.91
N LYS A 139 -8.40 8.91 3.64
CA LYS A 139 -8.15 10.26 3.14
C LYS A 139 -6.96 10.95 3.80
N LEU A 140 -5.92 10.19 4.11
CA LEU A 140 -4.70 10.69 4.75
C LEU A 140 -3.87 11.59 3.82
N GLY A 141 -4.12 11.53 2.51
CA GLY A 141 -3.44 12.33 1.51
C GLY A 141 -1.99 11.94 1.25
N ASP A 142 -1.26 12.85 0.58
CA ASP A 142 0.15 12.61 0.21
C ASP A 142 1.12 12.80 1.40
N LYS A 143 0.68 13.48 2.46
CA LYS A 143 1.45 13.73 3.70
C LYS A 143 0.55 13.45 4.90
N PRO A 144 0.49 12.20 5.36
CA PRO A 144 -0.28 11.86 6.55
C PRO A 144 0.32 12.52 7.78
N ASN A 145 -0.52 13.01 8.70
CA ASN A 145 -0.08 13.38 10.02
C ASN A 145 -0.04 12.16 10.92
N PRO A 146 0.95 12.04 11.83
CA PRO A 146 0.96 10.98 12.83
C PRO A 146 -0.35 10.90 13.62
N ASP A 147 -0.93 12.06 13.96
CA ASP A 147 -2.17 12.16 14.74
C ASP A 147 -3.38 11.48 14.09
N ASP A 148 -3.41 11.42 12.75
CA ASP A 148 -4.49 10.76 11.99
C ASP A 148 -4.48 9.22 12.17
N LEU A 149 -3.33 8.66 12.56
CA LEU A 149 -3.12 7.22 12.74
C LEU A 149 -3.17 6.79 14.21
N ILE A 150 -2.93 7.72 15.15
CA ILE A 150 -2.93 7.43 16.60
C ILE A 150 -4.25 6.81 17.02
N GLY A 151 -5.38 7.32 16.55
CA GLY A 151 -6.70 6.80 16.89
C GLY A 151 -6.89 5.33 16.50
N LEU A 152 -6.47 4.95 15.28
CA LEU A 152 -6.54 3.58 14.79
C LEU A 152 -5.60 2.66 15.58
N THR A 153 -4.35 3.09 15.77
CA THR A 153 -3.33 2.31 16.50
C THR A 153 -3.76 2.11 17.95
N LYS A 154 -4.28 3.16 18.59
CA LYS A 154 -4.77 3.09 19.97
C LYS A 154 -5.89 2.06 20.14
N VAL A 155 -6.85 1.99 19.22
CA VAL A 155 -7.92 0.97 19.27
C VAL A 155 -7.32 -0.43 19.31
N VAL A 156 -6.34 -0.73 18.46
CA VAL A 156 -5.68 -2.04 18.42
C VAL A 156 -4.91 -2.32 19.70
N LEU A 157 -4.17 -1.34 20.23
CA LEU A 157 -3.39 -1.48 21.46
C LEU A 157 -4.30 -1.67 22.68
N ASP A 158 -5.40 -0.92 22.77
CA ASP A 158 -6.37 -1.04 23.87
C ASP A 158 -7.07 -2.42 23.85
N MET A 159 -7.43 -2.94 22.66
CA MET A 159 -7.96 -4.29 22.51
C MET A 159 -6.96 -5.36 22.96
N HIS A 160 -5.68 -5.18 22.66
CA HIS A 160 -4.65 -6.10 23.13
C HIS A 160 -4.47 -6.01 24.66
N LYS A 161 -4.44 -4.82 25.23
CA LYS A 161 -4.35 -4.62 26.70
C LYS A 161 -5.54 -5.25 27.43
N ASN A 162 -6.75 -5.17 26.85
CA ASN A 162 -7.96 -5.74 27.41
C ASN A 162 -8.05 -7.27 27.22
N GLY A 163 -7.17 -7.89 26.42
CA GLY A 163 -7.22 -9.32 26.12
C GLY A 163 -8.23 -9.70 25.01
N ASP A 164 -8.74 -8.71 24.28
CA ASP A 164 -9.68 -8.96 23.16
C ASP A 164 -8.95 -9.47 21.92
N ILE A 165 -7.65 -9.18 21.77
CA ILE A 165 -6.76 -9.70 20.74
C ILE A 165 -5.43 -10.15 21.36
N ASP A 166 -4.86 -11.21 20.81
CA ASP A 166 -3.61 -11.81 21.28
C ASP A 166 -2.43 -11.47 20.37
N GLN A 167 -2.71 -11.29 19.08
CA GLN A 167 -1.68 -10.98 18.07
C GLN A 167 -2.11 -9.80 17.20
N ALA A 168 -1.13 -8.99 16.80
CA ALA A 168 -1.33 -7.94 15.80
C ALA A 168 -0.28 -8.07 14.69
N TYR A 169 -0.73 -7.92 13.45
CA TYR A 169 0.10 -7.94 12.25
C TYR A 169 0.04 -6.59 11.54
N LEU A 170 1.19 -6.08 11.12
CA LEU A 170 1.30 -4.91 10.26
C LEU A 170 1.48 -5.38 8.82
N CYS A 171 0.52 -5.01 7.96
CA CYS A 171 0.48 -5.43 6.57
C CYS A 171 0.69 -4.21 5.68
N SER A 172 1.84 -4.11 5.03
CA SER A 172 2.22 -2.96 4.21
C SER A 172 3.08 -3.38 3.02
N ASN A 173 3.37 -2.43 2.13
CA ASN A 173 4.30 -2.65 1.04
C ASN A 173 5.64 -2.01 1.37
N THR A 174 6.72 -2.79 1.28
CA THR A 174 8.09 -2.31 1.44
C THR A 174 8.66 -1.86 0.11
N PHE A 175 9.30 -0.71 0.11
CA PHE A 175 9.95 -0.14 -1.06
C PHE A 175 11.34 -0.74 -1.25
N VAL A 176 11.49 -1.66 -2.22
CA VAL A 176 12.78 -2.25 -2.59
C VAL A 176 13.49 -1.35 -3.62
N ASN A 177 12.80 -1.02 -4.69
CA ASN A 177 13.25 -0.09 -5.73
C ASN A 177 12.04 0.43 -6.52
N THR A 178 12.28 1.32 -7.47
CA THR A 178 11.21 1.91 -8.29
C THR A 178 10.37 0.88 -9.04
N MET A 179 10.95 -0.26 -9.42
CA MET A 179 10.26 -1.30 -10.19
C MET A 179 9.62 -2.37 -9.30
N THR A 180 10.13 -2.55 -8.07
CA THR A 180 9.73 -3.65 -7.19
C THR A 180 9.25 -3.09 -5.85
N GLN A 181 8.00 -3.36 -5.52
CA GLN A 181 7.39 -3.14 -4.21
C GLN A 181 6.97 -4.51 -3.69
N GLN A 182 7.40 -4.84 -2.49
CA GLN A 182 7.14 -6.13 -1.87
C GLN A 182 6.05 -6.01 -0.81
N PRO A 183 4.93 -6.72 -0.95
CA PRO A 183 3.94 -6.80 0.12
C PRO A 183 4.49 -7.66 1.26
N ASN A 184 4.35 -7.17 2.50
CA ASN A 184 4.77 -7.84 3.73
C ASN A 184 3.63 -7.93 4.73
N VAL A 185 3.67 -8.99 5.54
CA VAL A 185 2.77 -9.21 6.68
C VAL A 185 3.67 -9.53 7.87
N ASP A 186 4.03 -8.51 8.62
CA ASP A 186 4.97 -8.60 9.72
C ASP A 186 4.21 -8.64 11.05
N GLN A 187 4.65 -9.49 11.99
CA GLN A 187 4.07 -9.54 13.33
C GLN A 187 4.49 -8.29 14.10
N LEU A 188 3.51 -7.56 14.62
CA LEU A 188 3.70 -6.34 15.39
C LEU A 188 3.62 -6.63 16.89
N ILE A 189 2.69 -7.48 17.31
CA ILE A 189 2.50 -7.91 18.69
C ILE A 189 2.23 -9.43 18.68
N PRO A 190 2.89 -10.21 19.57
CA PRO A 190 3.96 -9.80 20.47
C PRO A 190 5.19 -9.31 19.73
N LEU A 191 5.87 -8.34 20.35
CA LEU A 191 7.16 -7.84 19.85
C LEU A 191 8.18 -8.97 19.97
N ALA A 192 8.91 -9.24 18.89
CA ALA A 192 9.99 -10.19 18.94
C ALA A 192 11.08 -9.69 19.91
N PRO A 193 11.57 -10.54 20.84
CA PRO A 193 12.74 -10.18 21.62
C PRO A 193 13.91 -9.96 20.66
N GLU A 194 14.52 -8.78 20.71
CA GLU A 194 15.60 -8.45 19.79
C GLU A 194 16.82 -9.31 20.08
N GLU A 195 17.32 -9.99 19.04
CA GLU A 195 18.65 -10.53 19.06
C GLU A 195 19.64 -9.37 19.29
N GLN A 196 20.44 -9.50 20.34
CA GLN A 196 21.47 -8.52 20.70
C GLN A 196 22.37 -8.29 19.49
N THR A 197 22.17 -7.21 18.77
CA THR A 197 23.19 -6.71 17.86
C THR A 197 24.39 -6.33 18.73
N GLU A 198 25.54 -6.92 18.49
CA GLU A 198 26.81 -6.78 19.22
C GLU A 198 27.38 -5.34 19.22
N SER A 199 26.57 -4.33 19.10
CA SER A 199 27.01 -2.95 19.18
C SER A 199 27.10 -2.50 20.63
N ASN A 200 28.27 -2.79 21.23
CA ASN A 200 28.78 -2.30 22.51
C ASN A 200 27.78 -2.31 23.68
N PRO A 201 27.98 -3.18 24.68
CA PRO A 201 27.33 -3.04 25.97
C PRO A 201 28.02 -1.91 26.74
N THR A 202 27.84 -0.67 26.33
CA THR A 202 28.08 0.45 27.20
C THR A 202 26.90 0.43 28.17
N GLN A 203 27.13 -0.19 29.33
CA GLN A 203 26.20 -0.14 30.47
C GLN A 203 26.09 1.34 30.89
N TRP A 204 25.15 2.07 30.28
CA TRP A 204 24.76 3.38 30.76
C TRP A 204 23.67 3.13 31.81
N ASP A 205 23.97 3.40 33.07
CA ASP A 205 22.97 3.45 34.12
C ASP A 205 22.17 4.74 33.93
N TYR A 206 20.99 4.62 33.31
CA TYR A 206 20.07 5.74 33.17
C TYR A 206 19.31 5.95 34.50
N ILE A 207 19.22 7.21 34.95
CA ILE A 207 18.29 7.58 35.98
C ILE A 207 16.93 7.78 35.33
N TYR A 208 15.97 6.92 35.66
CA TYR A 208 14.62 6.97 35.10
C TYR A 208 13.71 7.88 35.93
N GLU A 209 13.11 8.88 35.29
CA GLU A 209 12.05 9.74 35.85
C GLU A 209 10.89 9.80 34.84
N PRO A 210 9.67 9.43 35.14
CA PRO A 210 9.16 8.73 36.33
C PRO A 210 9.63 7.26 36.41
N GLU A 211 8.89 6.37 37.06
CA GLU A 211 9.28 4.95 37.17
C GLU A 211 9.51 4.30 35.82
N ALA A 212 10.53 3.43 35.73
CA ALA A 212 10.92 2.76 34.48
C ALA A 212 9.77 2.00 33.79
N LYS A 213 8.77 1.53 34.54
CA LYS A 213 7.56 0.88 34.01
C LYS A 213 6.70 1.83 33.19
N GLU A 214 6.36 3.01 33.73
CA GLU A 214 5.54 4.01 33.02
C GLU A 214 6.26 4.54 31.78
N LEU A 215 7.58 4.69 31.90
CA LEU A 215 8.42 5.09 30.77
C LEU A 215 8.39 4.04 29.67
N LEU A 216 8.53 2.75 30.01
CA LEU A 216 8.51 1.65 29.05
C LEU A 216 7.15 1.54 28.34
N ASP A 217 6.04 1.63 29.07
CA ASP A 217 4.69 1.64 28.52
C ASP A 217 4.50 2.78 27.49
N GLY A 218 4.98 3.98 27.83
CA GLY A 218 4.93 5.14 26.94
C GLY A 218 5.80 4.98 25.70
N LEU A 219 7.03 4.50 25.86
CA LEU A 219 7.98 4.30 24.77
C LEU A 219 7.52 3.21 23.80
N LEU A 220 7.03 2.07 24.30
CA LEU A 220 6.52 0.97 23.45
C LEU A 220 5.28 1.39 22.66
N THR A 221 4.38 2.15 23.28
CA THR A 221 3.23 2.71 22.59
C THR A 221 3.67 3.61 21.43
N ARG A 222 4.59 4.55 21.69
CA ARG A 222 5.16 5.45 20.68
C ARG A 222 5.94 4.72 19.61
N TYR A 223 6.62 3.64 19.96
CA TYR A 223 7.32 2.79 18.99
C TYR A 223 6.36 2.16 18.01
N ILE A 224 5.28 1.55 18.49
CA ILE A 224 4.27 0.93 17.62
C ILE A 224 3.59 1.99 16.74
N GLU A 225 3.23 3.15 17.29
CA GLU A 225 2.71 4.28 16.51
C GLU A 225 3.67 4.71 15.40
N SER A 226 4.96 4.78 15.71
CA SER A 226 6.02 5.10 14.76
C SER A 226 6.18 4.06 13.65
N LEU A 227 6.09 2.76 13.98
CA LEU A 227 6.13 1.68 12.99
C LEU A 227 4.96 1.75 12.02
N VAL A 228 3.74 1.96 12.53
CA VAL A 228 2.55 2.11 11.68
C VAL A 228 2.66 3.36 10.80
N TYR A 229 3.12 4.47 11.34
CA TYR A 229 3.34 5.70 10.59
C TYR A 229 4.40 5.52 9.49
N GLN A 230 5.53 4.89 9.82
CA GLN A 230 6.59 4.59 8.86
C GLN A 230 6.08 3.68 7.72
N ALA A 231 5.28 2.66 8.04
CA ALA A 231 4.66 1.80 7.04
C ALA A 231 3.72 2.55 6.10
N VAL A 232 2.98 3.54 6.60
CA VAL A 232 2.10 4.39 5.78
C VAL A 232 2.92 5.28 4.84
N ILE A 233 3.98 5.91 5.32
CA ILE A 233 4.88 6.73 4.48
C ILE A 233 5.56 5.88 3.41
N GLU A 234 6.05 4.71 3.78
CA GLU A 234 6.70 3.79 2.83
C GLU A 234 5.71 3.27 1.78
N ASN A 235 4.48 2.96 2.20
CA ASN A 235 3.42 2.58 1.26
C ASN A 235 3.05 3.72 0.29
N ASN A 236 3.10 4.98 0.73
CA ASN A 236 2.90 6.13 -0.16
C ASN A 236 4.01 6.23 -1.22
N ALA A 237 5.27 5.95 -0.85
CA ALA A 237 6.36 5.88 -1.83
C ALA A 237 6.15 4.72 -2.82
N CYS A 238 5.74 3.55 -2.33
CA CYS A 238 5.37 2.39 -3.15
C CYS A 238 4.22 2.73 -4.11
N GLU A 239 3.19 3.44 -3.64
CA GLU A 239 2.06 3.87 -4.47
C GLU A 239 2.51 4.75 -5.63
N GLN A 240 3.35 5.76 -5.39
CA GLN A 240 3.81 6.65 -6.47
C GLN A 240 4.70 5.92 -7.46
N ALA A 241 5.59 5.03 -7.01
CA ALA A 241 6.43 4.21 -7.88
C ALA A 241 5.59 3.25 -8.75
N ALA A 242 4.67 2.50 -8.14
CA ALA A 242 3.78 1.59 -8.85
C ALA A 242 2.86 2.33 -9.84
N LYS A 243 2.38 3.52 -9.45
CA LYS A 243 1.55 4.38 -10.31
C LYS A 243 2.33 4.88 -11.52
N MET A 244 3.56 5.34 -11.34
CA MET A 244 4.43 5.78 -12.43
C MET A 244 4.60 4.66 -13.47
N ILE A 245 4.94 3.45 -13.03
CA ILE A 245 5.12 2.29 -13.93
C ILE A 245 3.81 1.90 -14.61
N ALA A 246 2.70 1.85 -13.87
CA ALA A 246 1.40 1.51 -14.43
C ALA A 246 0.96 2.52 -15.50
N MET A 247 1.20 3.82 -15.28
CA MET A 247 0.87 4.86 -16.24
C MET A 247 1.79 4.85 -17.45
N LYS A 248 3.08 4.55 -17.29
CA LYS A 248 4.01 4.34 -18.40
C LYS A 248 3.53 3.19 -19.30
N ASN A 249 3.26 2.03 -18.73
CA ASN A 249 2.76 0.88 -19.47
C ASN A 249 1.42 1.19 -20.19
N ALA A 250 0.53 1.94 -19.52
CA ALA A 250 -0.73 2.37 -20.13
C ALA A 250 -0.50 3.33 -21.32
N THR A 251 0.49 4.22 -21.24
CA THR A 251 0.86 5.16 -22.31
C THR A 251 1.45 4.42 -23.50
N ASP A 252 2.33 3.45 -23.25
CA ASP A 252 2.95 2.62 -24.29
C ASP A 252 1.91 1.76 -25.00
N ASN A 253 1.05 1.05 -24.24
CA ASN A 253 -0.05 0.26 -24.79
C ASN A 253 -1.04 1.10 -25.61
N ALA A 254 -1.35 2.33 -25.15
CA ALA A 254 -2.19 3.24 -25.92
C ALA A 254 -1.54 3.64 -27.25
N GLY A 255 -0.21 3.81 -27.28
CA GLY A 255 0.55 4.08 -28.49
C GLY A 255 0.45 2.93 -29.52
N ASP A 256 0.55 1.69 -29.07
CA ASP A 256 0.44 0.53 -29.94
C ASP A 256 -1.00 0.35 -30.48
N LEU A 257 -2.01 0.52 -29.61
CA LEU A 257 -3.41 0.51 -30.04
C LEU A 257 -3.72 1.59 -31.10
N ILE A 258 -3.12 2.78 -30.97
CA ILE A 258 -3.27 3.85 -31.97
C ILE A 258 -2.73 3.40 -33.33
N LYS A 259 -1.53 2.78 -33.37
CA LYS A 259 -0.93 2.27 -34.62
C LYS A 259 -1.84 1.21 -35.29
N GLU A 260 -2.34 0.26 -34.51
CA GLU A 260 -3.26 -0.78 -35.00
C GLU A 260 -4.54 -0.17 -35.57
N LEU A 261 -5.14 0.79 -34.85
CA LEU A 261 -6.35 1.46 -35.32
C LEU A 261 -6.11 2.35 -36.56
N GLU A 262 -4.94 2.97 -36.67
CA GLU A 262 -4.57 3.74 -37.89
C GLU A 262 -4.41 2.82 -39.12
N LEU A 263 -3.86 1.62 -38.95
CA LEU A 263 -3.81 0.62 -40.01
C LEU A 263 -5.22 0.16 -40.40
N LEU A 264 -6.07 -0.14 -39.40
CA LEU A 264 -7.47 -0.51 -39.64
C LEU A 264 -8.23 0.59 -40.36
N TYR A 265 -8.07 1.84 -39.92
CA TYR A 265 -8.69 3.03 -40.53
C TYR A 265 -8.29 3.14 -42.01
N ASN A 266 -7.02 3.00 -42.35
CA ASN A 266 -6.51 3.08 -43.70
C ASN A 266 -7.08 1.95 -44.62
N ASN A 267 -7.16 0.73 -44.09
CA ASN A 267 -7.74 -0.40 -44.83
C ASN A 267 -9.23 -0.20 -45.07
N VAL A 268 -10.00 0.19 -44.05
CA VAL A 268 -11.44 0.44 -44.20
C VAL A 268 -11.70 1.62 -45.15
N ARG A 269 -10.88 2.69 -45.05
CA ARG A 269 -10.97 3.84 -45.96
C ARG A 269 -10.70 3.42 -47.44
N GLN A 270 -9.64 2.64 -47.69
CA GLN A 270 -9.33 2.15 -49.02
C GLN A 270 -10.46 1.29 -49.59
N ALA A 271 -11.00 0.36 -48.78
CA ALA A 271 -12.12 -0.48 -49.19
C ALA A 271 -13.37 0.35 -49.53
N ALA A 272 -13.68 1.40 -48.72
CA ALA A 272 -14.79 2.29 -48.96
C ALA A 272 -14.61 3.08 -50.29
N ILE A 273 -13.41 3.63 -50.50
CA ILE A 273 -13.09 4.32 -51.79
C ILE A 273 -13.21 3.38 -52.99
N THR A 274 -12.69 2.16 -52.87
CA THR A 274 -12.78 1.16 -53.94
C THR A 274 -14.23 0.78 -54.25
N GLN A 275 -15.04 0.63 -53.20
CA GLN A 275 -16.46 0.35 -53.35
C GLN A 275 -17.20 1.51 -54.05
N GLU A 276 -16.99 2.76 -53.61
CA GLU A 276 -17.57 3.94 -54.24
C GLU A 276 -17.17 4.06 -55.71
N LEU A 277 -15.89 3.83 -56.03
CA LEU A 277 -15.40 3.82 -57.42
C LEU A 277 -16.08 2.72 -58.27
N SER A 278 -16.22 1.50 -57.71
CA SER A 278 -16.89 0.40 -58.39
C SER A 278 -18.36 0.68 -58.64
N GLU A 279 -19.05 1.33 -57.69
CA GLU A 279 -20.43 1.72 -57.84
C GLU A 279 -20.60 2.79 -58.95
N ILE A 280 -19.70 3.80 -59.00
CA ILE A 280 -19.70 4.84 -60.03
C ILE A 280 -19.47 4.24 -61.42
N VAL A 281 -18.43 3.35 -61.56
CA VAL A 281 -18.12 2.70 -62.85
C VAL A 281 -19.24 1.75 -63.28
N GLY A 282 -19.80 0.97 -62.32
CA GLY A 282 -20.94 0.09 -62.61
C GLY A 282 -22.20 0.87 -63.02
N GLY A 283 -22.47 2.04 -62.39
CA GLY A 283 -23.57 2.91 -62.80
C GLY A 283 -23.36 3.57 -64.15
N ALA A 284 -22.12 3.97 -64.47
CA ALA A 284 -21.81 4.55 -65.80
C ALA A 284 -21.87 3.51 -66.96
N SER A 285 -21.68 2.22 -66.70
CA SER A 285 -21.80 1.16 -67.68
C SER A 285 -23.25 0.66 -67.87
N ALA A 286 -24.17 1.07 -67.02
CA ALA A 286 -25.60 0.73 -67.08
C ALA A 286 -26.48 1.79 -67.80
N VAL A 287 -25.89 2.91 -68.22
CA VAL A 287 -26.49 3.99 -69.03
C VAL A 287 -25.93 3.88 -70.43
#